data_31e44e8bd1c17c9cd4bdce3f31f73d74
#
_entry.id   31e44e8bd1c17c9cd4bdce3f31f73d74
#
_cell.length_a   1.000
_cell.length_b   1.000
_cell.length_c   1.000
_cell.angle_alpha   90.00
_cell.angle_beta   90.00
_cell.angle_gamma   90.00
#
_symmetry.space_group_name_H-M   'P 1'
#
loop_
_entity.id
_entity.type
_entity.pdbx_description
1 polymer ?
#
loop_
_entity_poly.entity_id
_entity_poly.type
_entity_poly.pdbx_seq_one_letter_code
_entity_poly.pdbx_strand_id
1 'polypeptide(L)'
;MREARMMRELLRRLLQGPITSRYPRAPMEFPERFRGRPELEPARCSNRLEKCGADLPSALLARGEDGAPRLDLGACLFAPEEAGACPEGAIRFSRAPRMASSTRAGLVTRTGEPERVRELSRRMRGLFGRSLKLRSVAAGSCGGCEAELVALGNVIFDLQRFGIQFVASPRHADGILITGTINPNMKVALERTYEAIPDPRLVIAVGACAISGGPFAGGAEAGRGVPPEIPVDLYVPGCPPHPITILDGLLGLLGRLESRPGTRMR
;
A
#
# COMPACT_ATOMS: atom_id res chain seq x y z
N MET A 1 19.65 -30.44 33.79
CA MET A 1 19.58 -30.36 32.29
C MET A 1 18.58 -29.33 31.75
N ARG A 2 17.36 -29.22 32.29
CA ARG A 2 16.37 -28.22 31.87
C ARG A 2 16.81 -26.76 32.10
N GLU A 3 17.37 -26.46 33.25
CA GLU A 3 17.84 -25.13 33.63
C GLU A 3 18.99 -24.61 32.76
N ALA A 4 19.96 -25.47 32.44
CA ALA A 4 21.06 -25.13 31.56
C ALA A 4 20.60 -24.83 30.13
N ARG A 5 19.55 -25.51 29.64
CA ARG A 5 18.94 -25.28 28.34
C ARG A 5 18.20 -23.96 28.32
N MET A 6 17.45 -23.66 29.39
CA MET A 6 16.72 -22.39 29.55
C MET A 6 17.67 -21.19 29.61
N MET A 7 18.77 -21.30 30.37
CA MET A 7 19.79 -20.27 30.46
C MET A 7 20.49 -20.00 29.12
N ARG A 8 20.82 -21.04 28.36
CA ARG A 8 21.38 -20.90 27.00
C ARG A 8 20.41 -20.18 26.07
N GLU A 9 19.11 -20.50 26.12
CA GLU A 9 18.10 -19.86 25.27
C GLU A 9 17.91 -18.39 25.66
N LEU A 10 17.91 -18.08 26.95
CA LEU A 10 17.89 -16.70 27.46
C LEU A 10 19.10 -15.88 26.98
N LEU A 11 20.32 -16.43 27.14
CA LEU A 11 21.54 -15.80 26.68
C LEU A 11 21.54 -15.60 25.16
N ARG A 12 21.07 -16.61 24.41
CA ARG A 12 20.95 -16.51 22.95
C ARG A 12 20.01 -15.39 22.54
N ARG A 13 18.84 -15.25 23.19
CA ARG A 13 17.88 -14.19 22.91
C ARG A 13 18.39 -12.81 23.28
N LEU A 14 19.11 -12.68 24.39
CA LEU A 14 19.76 -11.44 24.77
C LEU A 14 20.82 -11.00 23.76
N LEU A 15 21.56 -11.94 23.19
CA LEU A 15 22.59 -11.68 22.18
C LEU A 15 21.99 -11.37 20.78
N GLN A 16 20.86 -11.98 20.43
CA GLN A 16 20.18 -11.76 19.15
C GLN A 16 19.51 -10.37 19.05
N GLY A 17 19.20 -9.75 20.18
CA GLY A 17 18.49 -8.47 20.21
C GLY A 17 17.03 -8.54 19.72
N PRO A 18 16.39 -7.42 19.49
CA PRO A 18 14.98 -7.36 19.08
C PRO A 18 14.81 -7.82 17.63
N ILE A 19 13.84 -8.71 17.38
CA ILE A 19 13.44 -9.18 16.05
C ILE A 19 12.59 -8.12 15.33
N THR A 20 11.91 -7.26 16.07
CA THR A 20 11.05 -6.22 15.54
C THR A 20 11.84 -5.22 14.72
N SER A 21 11.36 -4.92 13.51
CA SER A 21 11.99 -3.97 12.60
C SER A 21 12.10 -2.58 13.25
N ARG A 22 13.19 -1.87 13.00
CA ARG A 22 13.37 -0.50 13.50
C ARG A 22 12.69 0.56 12.66
N TYR A 23 11.89 0.13 11.66
CA TYR A 23 11.15 1.06 10.81
C TYR A 23 10.18 1.94 11.63
N PRO A 24 10.01 3.25 11.35
CA PRO A 24 10.65 4.05 10.30
C PRO A 24 12.02 4.65 10.68
N ARG A 25 12.51 4.43 11.91
CA ARG A 25 13.79 5.00 12.40
C ARG A 25 15.02 4.50 11.62
N ALA A 26 14.95 3.28 11.11
CA ALA A 26 15.97 2.73 10.22
C ALA A 26 15.29 2.10 8.99
N PRO A 27 15.97 2.11 7.82
CA PRO A 27 15.48 1.42 6.64
C PRO A 27 15.38 -0.08 6.92
N MET A 28 14.43 -0.71 6.23
CA MET A 28 14.31 -2.17 6.25
C MET A 28 15.10 -2.76 5.08
N GLU A 29 15.79 -3.85 5.33
CA GLU A 29 16.40 -4.65 4.27
C GLU A 29 15.34 -5.53 3.61
N PHE A 30 15.31 -5.52 2.28
CA PHE A 30 14.40 -6.33 1.50
C PHE A 30 15.16 -7.44 0.77
N PRO A 31 14.54 -8.62 0.58
CA PRO A 31 15.13 -9.69 -0.20
C PRO A 31 15.34 -9.26 -1.66
N GLU A 32 16.23 -9.92 -2.38
CA GLU A 32 16.54 -9.58 -3.79
C GLU A 32 15.31 -9.61 -4.69
N ARG A 33 14.37 -10.51 -4.42
CA ARG A 33 13.13 -10.66 -5.19
C ARG A 33 12.06 -9.60 -4.90
N PHE A 34 12.31 -8.73 -3.92
CA PHE A 34 11.36 -7.67 -3.60
C PHE A 34 11.26 -6.68 -4.76
N ARG A 35 10.06 -6.52 -5.26
CA ARG A 35 9.69 -5.48 -6.24
C ARG A 35 8.99 -4.36 -5.50
N GLY A 36 9.74 -3.29 -5.29
CA GLY A 36 9.20 -2.05 -4.74
C GLY A 36 8.63 -1.16 -5.84
N ARG A 37 8.77 0.12 -5.69
CA ARG A 37 8.22 1.12 -6.60
C ARG A 37 8.75 0.96 -8.03
N PRO A 38 7.85 0.88 -9.04
CA PRO A 38 8.27 0.96 -10.43
C PRO A 38 8.78 2.37 -10.74
N GLU A 39 9.85 2.46 -11.49
CA GLU A 39 10.49 3.69 -11.92
C GLU A 39 10.57 3.72 -13.43
N LEU A 40 10.22 4.88 -14.02
CA LEU A 40 10.33 5.15 -15.46
C LEU A 40 11.52 6.05 -15.69
N GLU A 41 12.41 5.64 -16.60
CA GLU A 41 13.51 6.46 -17.10
C GLU A 41 13.09 7.11 -18.42
N PRO A 42 12.62 8.39 -18.40
CA PRO A 42 12.03 9.01 -19.59
C PRO A 42 13.00 9.12 -20.76
N ALA A 43 14.30 9.23 -20.49
CA ALA A 43 15.35 9.32 -21.52
C ALA A 43 15.46 8.04 -22.38
N ARG A 44 15.05 6.89 -21.84
CA ARG A 44 15.04 5.61 -22.55
C ARG A 44 13.68 5.29 -23.17
N CYS A 45 12.63 6.01 -22.79
CA CYS A 45 11.32 5.80 -23.34
C CYS A 45 11.20 6.55 -24.65
N SER A 46 11.33 5.84 -25.78
CA SER A 46 10.89 6.41 -27.05
C SER A 46 9.39 6.66 -26.93
N ASN A 47 8.89 7.84 -27.28
CA ASN A 47 7.48 8.28 -27.17
C ASN A 47 6.44 7.35 -27.87
N ARG A 48 6.81 6.12 -28.17
CA ARG A 48 6.00 5.09 -28.83
C ARG A 48 5.31 4.18 -27.80
N LEU A 49 4.50 4.77 -26.92
CA LEU A 49 3.65 4.03 -25.97
C LEU A 49 2.81 2.93 -26.62
N GLU A 50 2.54 3.04 -27.92
CA GLU A 50 1.81 2.03 -28.70
C GLU A 50 2.53 0.67 -28.76
N LYS A 51 3.85 0.66 -28.60
CA LYS A 51 4.66 -0.56 -28.56
C LYS A 51 4.99 -1.03 -27.14
N CYS A 52 4.80 -0.14 -26.15
CA CYS A 52 5.04 -0.43 -24.74
C CYS A 52 3.69 -0.76 -24.11
N GLY A 53 3.48 -1.98 -23.67
CA GLY A 53 2.31 -2.31 -22.85
C GLY A 53 1.09 -2.83 -23.59
N ALA A 54 1.14 -3.06 -24.92
CA ALA A 54 0.03 -3.66 -25.65
C ALA A 54 -0.37 -5.05 -25.08
N ASP A 55 0.58 -5.77 -24.50
CA ASP A 55 0.40 -7.12 -23.93
C ASP A 55 0.42 -7.14 -22.40
N LEU A 56 0.40 -5.96 -21.73
CA LEU A 56 0.41 -5.94 -20.28
C LEU A 56 -0.95 -6.28 -19.69
N PRO A 57 -0.99 -7.14 -18.67
CA PRO A 57 -2.22 -7.45 -17.93
C PRO A 57 -2.70 -6.30 -17.04
N SER A 58 -1.96 -5.20 -17.00
CA SER A 58 -2.23 -4.04 -16.15
C SER A 58 -2.25 -2.75 -16.95
N ALA A 59 -2.98 -1.75 -16.45
CA ALA A 59 -2.96 -0.39 -16.97
C ALA A 59 -1.83 0.45 -16.33
N LEU A 60 -0.65 -0.16 -16.11
CA LEU A 60 0.50 0.52 -15.51
C LEU A 60 0.94 1.75 -16.30
N LEU A 61 0.90 1.67 -17.63
CA LEU A 61 1.29 2.79 -18.51
C LEU A 61 0.07 3.62 -18.89
N ALA A 62 0.13 4.89 -18.58
CA ALA A 62 -0.86 5.89 -18.97
C ALA A 62 -0.21 6.98 -19.85
N ARG A 63 -1.01 7.66 -20.64
CA ARG A 63 -0.59 8.85 -21.39
C ARG A 63 -1.03 10.09 -20.61
N GLY A 64 -0.10 10.98 -20.32
CA GLY A 64 -0.41 12.28 -19.76
C GLY A 64 -1.11 13.20 -20.77
N GLU A 65 -1.69 14.31 -20.31
CA GLU A 65 -2.29 15.33 -21.17
C GLU A 65 -1.27 15.96 -22.15
N ASP A 66 0.00 15.99 -21.75
CA ASP A 66 1.15 16.40 -22.56
C ASP A 66 1.63 15.31 -23.54
N GLY A 67 0.92 14.19 -23.65
CA GLY A 67 1.28 13.05 -24.47
C GLY A 67 2.44 12.20 -23.94
N ALA A 68 3.08 12.63 -22.84
CA ALA A 68 4.21 11.91 -22.27
C ALA A 68 3.78 10.64 -21.51
N PRO A 69 4.64 9.60 -21.46
CA PRO A 69 4.35 8.40 -20.70
C PRO A 69 4.31 8.69 -19.20
N ARG A 70 3.39 8.04 -18.51
CA ARG A 70 3.23 8.09 -17.05
C ARG A 70 3.05 6.68 -16.50
N LEU A 71 3.51 6.46 -15.29
CA LEU A 71 3.24 5.25 -14.52
C LEU A 71 2.02 5.47 -13.64
N ASP A 72 1.05 4.59 -13.73
CA ASP A 72 -0.07 4.50 -12.79
C ASP A 72 0.22 3.42 -11.74
N LEU A 73 0.74 3.83 -10.60
CA LEU A 73 1.06 2.92 -9.49
C LEU A 73 -0.18 2.21 -8.95
N GLY A 74 -1.34 2.84 -9.04
CA GLY A 74 -2.60 2.27 -8.56
C GLY A 74 -3.14 1.14 -9.44
N ALA A 75 -2.66 1.03 -10.68
CA ALA A 75 -3.01 -0.04 -11.61
C ALA A 75 -1.88 -1.07 -11.79
N CYS A 76 -0.69 -0.81 -11.23
CA CYS A 76 0.45 -1.71 -11.28
C CYS A 76 0.17 -3.02 -10.53
N LEU A 77 0.49 -4.15 -11.15
CA LEU A 77 0.37 -5.48 -10.54
C LEU A 77 1.70 -5.96 -9.95
N PHE A 78 2.76 -5.19 -10.10
CA PHE A 78 4.11 -5.53 -9.62
C PHE A 78 4.61 -6.86 -10.18
N ALA A 79 4.15 -7.23 -11.37
CA ALA A 79 4.55 -8.42 -12.08
C ALA A 79 5.91 -8.21 -12.79
N PRO A 80 6.76 -9.25 -12.92
CA PRO A 80 8.04 -9.14 -13.64
C PRO A 80 7.86 -8.68 -15.10
N GLU A 81 6.77 -9.10 -15.72
CA GLU A 81 6.39 -8.79 -17.10
C GLU A 81 6.20 -7.29 -17.32
N GLU A 82 5.79 -6.55 -16.29
CA GLU A 82 5.61 -5.10 -16.39
C GLU A 82 6.94 -4.36 -16.62
N ALA A 83 8.04 -4.85 -16.03
CA ALA A 83 9.36 -4.31 -16.33
C ALA A 83 9.84 -4.70 -17.75
N GLY A 84 9.51 -5.91 -18.20
CA GLY A 84 9.83 -6.41 -19.54
C GLY A 84 8.98 -5.80 -20.65
N ALA A 85 7.88 -5.14 -20.34
CA ALA A 85 6.97 -4.55 -21.30
C ALA A 85 7.55 -3.38 -22.09
N CYS A 86 8.63 -2.77 -21.59
CA CYS A 86 9.36 -1.77 -22.33
C CYS A 86 10.58 -2.42 -23.01
N PRO A 87 10.59 -2.58 -24.36
CA PRO A 87 11.72 -3.17 -25.08
C PRO A 87 13.03 -2.42 -24.85
N GLU A 88 12.96 -1.12 -24.52
CA GLU A 88 14.11 -0.26 -24.26
C GLU A 88 14.56 -0.29 -22.80
N GLY A 89 13.91 -1.12 -21.94
CA GLY A 89 14.25 -1.25 -20.53
C GLY A 89 14.05 0.03 -19.71
N ALA A 90 13.10 0.89 -20.14
CA ALA A 90 12.83 2.16 -19.45
C ALA A 90 12.09 1.96 -18.13
N ILE A 91 11.44 0.81 -17.90
CA ILE A 91 10.72 0.49 -16.66
C ILE A 91 11.56 -0.48 -15.84
N ARG A 92 11.78 -0.16 -14.59
CA ARG A 92 12.43 -1.05 -13.62
C ARG A 92 11.78 -0.95 -12.25
N PHE A 93 11.84 -2.01 -11.46
CA PHE A 93 11.42 -1.99 -10.06
C PHE A 93 12.60 -1.62 -9.17
N SER A 94 12.41 -0.60 -8.34
CA SER A 94 13.35 -0.24 -7.27
C SER A 94 13.07 -1.07 -6.01
N ARG A 95 13.86 -0.85 -4.96
CA ARG A 95 13.60 -1.40 -3.62
C ARG A 95 12.88 -0.40 -2.69
N ALA A 96 12.29 0.65 -3.24
CA ALA A 96 11.61 1.67 -2.46
C ALA A 96 10.19 1.20 -2.07
N PRO A 97 9.85 1.08 -0.78
CA PRO A 97 8.54 0.65 -0.32
C PRO A 97 7.52 1.80 -0.30
N ARG A 98 7.96 3.06 -0.40
CA ARG A 98 7.12 4.25 -0.33
C ARG A 98 6.37 4.47 -1.62
N MET A 99 5.07 4.17 -1.62
CA MET A 99 4.23 4.22 -2.81
C MET A 99 2.83 4.79 -2.53
N ALA A 100 2.47 4.97 -1.28
CA ALA A 100 1.16 5.48 -0.91
C ALA A 100 0.97 6.96 -1.28
N SER A 101 -0.27 7.35 -1.59
CA SER A 101 -0.68 8.74 -1.84
C SER A 101 -2.04 9.02 -1.23
N SER A 102 -2.29 10.28 -0.88
CA SER A 102 -3.62 10.72 -0.40
C SER A 102 -4.63 10.94 -1.52
N THR A 103 -4.20 10.95 -2.77
CA THR A 103 -5.08 11.16 -3.92
C THR A 103 -4.86 10.09 -4.98
N ARG A 104 -5.92 9.73 -5.70
CA ARG A 104 -5.81 8.78 -6.81
C ARG A 104 -4.89 9.33 -7.92
N ALA A 105 -4.99 10.63 -8.20
CA ALA A 105 -4.14 11.30 -9.18
C ALA A 105 -2.67 11.31 -8.78
N GLY A 106 -2.36 11.41 -7.49
CA GLY A 106 -1.00 11.38 -6.97
C GLY A 106 -0.27 10.04 -7.17
N LEU A 107 -0.99 8.98 -7.56
CA LEU A 107 -0.39 7.71 -7.96
C LEU A 107 0.02 7.67 -9.44
N VAL A 108 -0.38 8.65 -10.25
CA VAL A 108 -0.01 8.74 -11.68
C VAL A 108 1.18 9.68 -11.81
N THR A 109 2.34 9.13 -12.13
CA THR A 109 3.62 9.86 -12.05
C THR A 109 4.45 9.75 -13.33
N ARG A 110 5.38 10.68 -13.56
CA ARG A 110 6.32 10.64 -14.69
C ARG A 110 7.52 9.72 -14.43
N THR A 111 7.95 9.61 -13.18
CA THR A 111 9.19 8.93 -12.78
C THR A 111 8.95 7.74 -11.86
N GLY A 112 7.72 7.54 -11.40
CA GLY A 112 7.37 6.51 -10.42
C GLY A 112 7.27 7.06 -8.97
N GLU A 113 7.69 8.29 -8.70
CA GLU A 113 7.57 8.88 -7.37
C GLU A 113 6.17 9.46 -7.14
N PRO A 114 5.35 8.87 -6.24
CA PRO A 114 3.99 9.32 -5.99
C PRO A 114 3.98 10.66 -5.24
N GLU A 115 2.86 11.36 -5.34
CA GLU A 115 2.60 12.50 -4.45
C GLU A 115 2.64 12.03 -3.00
N ARG A 116 3.33 12.79 -2.15
CA ARG A 116 3.47 12.45 -0.73
C ARG A 116 2.11 12.37 -0.05
N VAL A 117 1.98 11.42 0.86
CA VAL A 117 0.81 11.32 1.72
C VAL A 117 0.63 12.61 2.51
N ARG A 118 -0.54 13.21 2.40
CA ARG A 118 -0.95 14.37 3.21
C ARG A 118 -1.20 13.93 4.64
N GLU A 119 -0.49 14.54 5.58
CA GLU A 119 -0.77 14.33 6.99
C GLU A 119 -2.17 14.79 7.35
N LEU A 120 -2.83 14.05 8.21
CA LEU A 120 -4.11 14.47 8.81
C LEU A 120 -3.97 15.83 9.50
N SER A 121 -5.03 16.59 9.51
CA SER A 121 -5.07 17.86 10.26
C SER A 121 -4.67 17.65 11.72
N ARG A 122 -4.19 18.71 12.39
CA ARG A 122 -3.82 18.66 13.82
C ARG A 122 -4.96 18.09 14.68
N ARG A 123 -6.21 18.45 14.37
CA ARG A 123 -7.39 17.94 15.08
C ARG A 123 -7.55 16.43 14.89
N MET A 124 -7.48 15.94 13.66
CA MET A 124 -7.59 14.50 13.35
C MET A 124 -6.44 13.70 13.96
N ARG A 125 -5.21 14.23 13.92
CA ARG A 125 -4.06 13.60 14.59
C ARG A 125 -4.23 13.56 16.12
N GLY A 126 -4.88 14.54 16.69
CA GLY A 126 -5.23 14.53 18.12
C GLY A 126 -6.18 13.39 18.50
N LEU A 127 -7.12 13.06 17.60
CA LEU A 127 -8.08 11.97 17.79
C LEU A 127 -7.43 10.60 17.54
N PHE A 128 -6.78 10.42 16.38
CA PHE A 128 -6.32 9.11 15.90
C PHE A 128 -4.84 8.84 16.15
N GLY A 129 -4.06 9.87 16.48
CA GLY A 129 -2.61 9.77 16.59
C GLY A 129 -2.09 8.81 17.67
N ARG A 130 -2.85 8.54 18.71
CA ARG A 130 -2.47 7.60 19.78
C ARG A 130 -3.10 6.23 19.63
N SER A 131 -4.29 6.16 19.05
CA SER A 131 -5.04 4.94 18.84
C SER A 131 -5.88 5.08 17.59
N LEU A 132 -5.56 4.29 16.57
CA LEU A 132 -6.30 4.21 15.31
C LEU A 132 -6.84 2.80 15.15
N LYS A 133 -8.14 2.66 15.21
CA LYS A 133 -8.86 1.39 15.08
C LYS A 133 -9.45 1.29 13.68
N LEU A 134 -9.07 0.26 12.95
CA LEU A 134 -9.49 0.07 11.56
C LEU A 134 -10.36 -1.18 11.42
N ARG A 135 -11.46 -1.04 10.70
CA ARG A 135 -12.26 -2.17 10.23
C ARG A 135 -11.76 -2.56 8.84
N SER A 136 -11.26 -3.78 8.68
CA SER A 136 -10.90 -4.32 7.35
C SER A 136 -12.13 -4.94 6.68
N VAL A 137 -12.34 -4.63 5.40
CA VAL A 137 -13.40 -5.19 4.55
C VAL A 137 -12.77 -5.75 3.28
N ALA A 138 -12.88 -7.07 3.13
CA ALA A 138 -12.51 -7.78 1.90
C ALA A 138 -13.70 -7.77 0.94
N ALA A 139 -13.63 -6.94 -0.10
CA ALA A 139 -14.75 -6.70 -1.01
C ALA A 139 -14.61 -7.44 -2.35
N GLY A 140 -14.38 -8.75 -2.30
CA GLY A 140 -14.15 -9.60 -3.48
C GLY A 140 -12.68 -9.65 -3.87
N SER A 141 -11.85 -10.17 -2.94
CA SER A 141 -10.39 -10.24 -3.08
C SER A 141 -9.90 -11.66 -3.35
N CYS A 142 -8.65 -11.78 -3.80
CA CYS A 142 -7.94 -13.06 -3.91
C CYS A 142 -7.30 -13.52 -2.57
N GLY A 143 -7.44 -12.74 -1.49
CA GLY A 143 -6.83 -13.01 -0.19
C GLY A 143 -5.40 -12.48 -0.02
N GLY A 144 -4.73 -12.03 -1.08
CA GLY A 144 -3.34 -11.57 -1.00
C GLY A 144 -3.15 -10.33 -0.11
N CYS A 145 -3.98 -9.30 -0.30
CA CYS A 145 -3.92 -8.09 0.52
C CYS A 145 -4.26 -8.38 1.99
N GLU A 146 -5.23 -9.24 2.25
CA GLU A 146 -5.61 -9.65 3.60
C GLU A 146 -4.48 -10.39 4.32
N ALA A 147 -3.75 -11.26 3.61
CA ALA A 147 -2.58 -11.95 4.17
C ALA A 147 -1.50 -10.94 4.61
N GLU A 148 -1.25 -9.89 3.82
CA GLU A 148 -0.30 -8.83 4.17
C GLU A 148 -0.81 -7.95 5.35
N LEU A 149 -2.13 -7.74 5.45
CA LEU A 149 -2.72 -7.07 6.61
C LEU A 149 -2.57 -7.90 7.89
N VAL A 150 -2.72 -9.22 7.81
CA VAL A 150 -2.47 -10.12 8.94
C VAL A 150 -0.98 -10.09 9.30
N ALA A 151 -0.09 -10.08 8.32
CA ALA A 151 1.36 -10.01 8.54
C ALA A 151 1.78 -8.74 9.30
N LEU A 152 1.07 -7.61 9.15
CA LEU A 152 1.32 -6.40 9.93
C LEU A 152 1.24 -6.62 11.45
N GLY A 153 0.46 -7.59 11.91
CA GLY A 153 0.33 -7.95 13.32
C GLY A 153 1.43 -8.85 13.86
N ASN A 154 2.37 -9.32 13.03
CA ASN A 154 3.46 -10.17 13.49
C ASN A 154 4.55 -9.35 14.22
N VAL A 155 5.45 -10.07 14.92
CA VAL A 155 6.51 -9.45 15.75
C VAL A 155 7.52 -8.61 14.95
N ILE A 156 7.60 -8.82 13.63
CA ILE A 156 8.54 -8.08 12.77
C ILE A 156 8.03 -6.67 12.50
N PHE A 157 6.75 -6.53 12.13
CA PHE A 157 6.14 -5.24 11.78
C PHE A 157 5.51 -4.56 12.99
N ASP A 158 4.87 -5.36 13.87
CA ASP A 158 4.29 -4.93 15.15
C ASP A 158 3.46 -3.65 15.03
N LEU A 159 2.39 -3.73 14.21
CA LEU A 159 1.50 -2.60 13.94
C LEU A 159 0.97 -1.94 15.22
N GLN A 160 0.74 -2.75 16.26
CA GLN A 160 0.17 -2.29 17.52
C GLN A 160 1.09 -1.34 18.30
N ARG A 161 2.42 -1.44 18.15
CA ARG A 161 3.36 -0.48 18.78
C ARG A 161 3.17 0.95 18.29
N PHE A 162 2.52 1.12 17.12
CA PHE A 162 2.15 2.43 16.58
C PHE A 162 0.74 2.85 17.00
N GLY A 163 0.08 2.09 17.87
CA GLY A 163 -1.29 2.35 18.30
C GLY A 163 -2.32 2.09 17.20
N ILE A 164 -1.98 1.30 16.17
CA ILE A 164 -2.90 0.94 15.08
C ILE A 164 -3.33 -0.51 15.27
N GLN A 165 -4.62 -0.78 15.22
CA GLN A 165 -5.18 -2.11 15.42
C GLN A 165 -6.41 -2.37 14.56
N PHE A 166 -6.65 -3.63 14.23
CA PHE A 166 -7.89 -4.04 13.56
C PHE A 166 -8.96 -4.41 14.58
N VAL A 167 -10.20 -3.99 14.30
CA VAL A 167 -11.37 -4.27 15.13
C VAL A 167 -12.46 -4.96 14.33
N ALA A 168 -13.22 -5.84 15.02
CA ALA A 168 -14.26 -6.62 14.36
C ALA A 168 -15.54 -5.82 14.09
N SER A 169 -15.90 -4.87 14.97
CA SER A 169 -17.11 -4.07 14.81
C SER A 169 -16.82 -2.70 14.20
N PRO A 170 -17.53 -2.29 13.13
CA PRO A 170 -17.38 -0.96 12.56
C PRO A 170 -17.74 0.17 13.53
N ARG A 171 -18.64 -0.07 14.49
CA ARG A 171 -19.02 0.94 15.49
C ARG A 171 -17.90 1.31 16.46
N HIS A 172 -16.86 0.48 16.51
CA HIS A 172 -15.66 0.72 17.34
C HIS A 172 -14.44 1.11 16.49
N ALA A 173 -14.65 1.29 15.18
CA ALA A 173 -13.59 1.67 14.26
C ALA A 173 -13.55 3.19 14.06
N ASP A 174 -12.35 3.71 13.86
CA ASP A 174 -12.05 5.09 13.48
C ASP A 174 -11.95 5.24 11.95
N GLY A 175 -11.93 4.10 11.23
CA GLY A 175 -11.87 4.07 9.79
C GLY A 175 -12.03 2.68 9.20
N ILE A 176 -12.16 2.64 7.88
CA ILE A 176 -12.31 1.44 7.08
C ILE A 176 -11.09 1.24 6.18
N LEU A 177 -10.62 0.01 6.11
CA LEU A 177 -9.60 -0.42 5.18
C LEU A 177 -10.22 -1.39 4.18
N ILE A 178 -10.17 -1.05 2.90
CA ILE A 178 -10.88 -1.73 1.83
C ILE A 178 -9.88 -2.45 0.93
N THR A 179 -10.14 -3.73 0.66
CA THR A 179 -9.39 -4.57 -0.26
C THR A 179 -10.34 -5.25 -1.26
N GLY A 180 -9.80 -5.69 -2.40
CA GLY A 180 -10.57 -6.40 -3.43
C GLY A 180 -11.23 -5.48 -4.45
N THR A 181 -11.96 -6.09 -5.39
CA THR A 181 -12.50 -5.42 -6.59
C THR A 181 -13.83 -4.70 -6.37
N ILE A 182 -14.39 -4.80 -5.19
CA ILE A 182 -15.73 -4.32 -4.81
C ILE A 182 -16.79 -4.87 -5.77
N ASN A 183 -17.00 -6.19 -5.72
CA ASN A 183 -18.02 -6.85 -6.51
C ASN A 183 -19.44 -6.43 -6.06
N PRO A 184 -20.48 -6.59 -6.89
CA PRO A 184 -21.84 -6.15 -6.60
C PRO A 184 -22.40 -6.66 -5.26
N ASN A 185 -22.11 -7.92 -4.91
CA ASN A 185 -22.59 -8.53 -3.66
C ASN A 185 -21.94 -7.87 -2.43
N MET A 186 -20.64 -7.53 -2.52
CA MET A 186 -19.90 -6.91 -1.42
C MET A 186 -20.08 -5.40 -1.36
N LYS A 187 -20.53 -4.75 -2.45
CA LYS A 187 -20.79 -3.31 -2.47
C LYS A 187 -21.76 -2.91 -1.37
N VAL A 188 -22.88 -3.60 -1.25
CA VAL A 188 -23.90 -3.33 -0.20
C VAL A 188 -23.33 -3.52 1.20
N ALA A 189 -22.54 -4.58 1.41
CA ALA A 189 -21.91 -4.84 2.70
C ALA A 189 -20.86 -3.76 3.05
N LEU A 190 -20.09 -3.29 2.05
CA LEU A 190 -19.14 -2.20 2.19
C LEU A 190 -19.82 -0.90 2.60
N GLU A 191 -20.88 -0.50 1.88
CA GLU A 191 -21.65 0.72 2.15
C GLU A 191 -22.22 0.70 3.57
N ARG A 192 -22.88 -0.37 3.97
CA ARG A 192 -23.42 -0.54 5.33
C ARG A 192 -22.33 -0.49 6.41
N THR A 193 -21.16 -1.06 6.12
CA THR A 193 -20.02 -1.02 7.04
C THR A 193 -19.48 0.39 7.16
N TYR A 194 -19.35 1.11 6.04
CA TYR A 194 -18.91 2.51 6.00
C TYR A 194 -19.86 3.43 6.78
N GLU A 195 -21.17 3.29 6.59
CA GLU A 195 -22.19 4.07 7.31
C GLU A 195 -22.19 3.82 8.83
N ALA A 196 -21.84 2.59 9.24
CA ALA A 196 -21.80 2.21 10.65
C ALA A 196 -20.57 2.75 11.42
N ILE A 197 -19.58 3.29 10.73
CA ILE A 197 -18.40 3.91 11.35
C ILE A 197 -18.74 5.36 11.70
N PRO A 198 -18.55 5.79 12.97
CA PRO A 198 -18.86 7.17 13.37
C PRO A 198 -17.92 8.19 12.73
N ASP A 199 -18.43 9.41 12.50
CA ASP A 199 -17.62 10.55 12.04
C ASP A 199 -16.79 11.16 13.18
N PRO A 200 -15.58 11.66 12.89
CA PRO A 200 -14.87 11.62 11.59
C PRO A 200 -14.27 10.25 11.33
N ARG A 201 -14.43 9.73 10.12
CA ARG A 201 -13.95 8.41 9.71
C ARG A 201 -12.90 8.49 8.62
N LEU A 202 -11.99 7.54 8.58
CA LEU A 202 -10.94 7.41 7.57
C LEU A 202 -11.26 6.28 6.60
N VAL A 203 -10.91 6.47 5.32
CA VAL A 203 -11.06 5.45 4.28
C VAL A 203 -9.71 5.18 3.64
N ILE A 204 -9.29 3.91 3.63
CA ILE A 204 -8.01 3.47 3.12
C ILE A 204 -8.24 2.39 2.07
N ALA A 205 -7.84 2.64 0.82
CA ALA A 205 -7.90 1.67 -0.27
C ALA A 205 -6.54 0.96 -0.39
N VAL A 206 -6.52 -0.36 -0.26
CA VAL A 206 -5.30 -1.18 -0.25
C VAL A 206 -5.29 -2.18 -1.38
N GLY A 207 -4.26 -2.11 -2.20
CA GLY A 207 -4.05 -2.98 -3.35
C GLY A 207 -4.66 -2.48 -4.64
N ALA A 208 -4.09 -2.90 -5.78
CA ALA A 208 -4.52 -2.49 -7.12
C ALA A 208 -6.02 -2.74 -7.36
N CYS A 209 -6.57 -3.84 -6.83
CA CYS A 209 -7.99 -4.16 -6.98
C CYS A 209 -8.89 -3.09 -6.36
N ALA A 210 -8.58 -2.62 -5.14
CA ALA A 210 -9.36 -1.58 -4.47
C ALA A 210 -9.16 -0.19 -5.09
N ILE A 211 -8.04 0.05 -5.78
CA ILE A 211 -7.69 1.35 -6.36
C ILE A 211 -8.21 1.51 -7.78
N SER A 212 -8.11 0.45 -8.61
CA SER A 212 -8.38 0.54 -10.07
C SER A 212 -9.18 -0.65 -10.61
N GLY A 213 -9.56 -1.63 -9.76
CA GLY A 213 -10.12 -2.91 -10.18
C GLY A 213 -9.03 -3.97 -10.44
N GLY A 214 -7.75 -3.57 -10.52
CA GLY A 214 -6.61 -4.47 -10.71
C GLY A 214 -6.72 -5.31 -12.00
N PRO A 215 -6.31 -6.59 -11.95
CA PRO A 215 -6.35 -7.47 -13.12
C PRO A 215 -7.77 -7.85 -13.56
N PHE A 216 -8.79 -7.50 -12.76
CA PHE A 216 -10.19 -7.80 -13.03
C PHE A 216 -10.97 -6.60 -13.55
N ALA A 217 -10.31 -5.44 -13.73
CA ALA A 217 -10.94 -4.22 -14.24
C ALA A 217 -11.62 -4.48 -15.60
N GLY A 218 -12.90 -4.12 -15.70
CA GLY A 218 -13.70 -4.35 -16.92
C GLY A 218 -14.44 -5.69 -16.96
N GLY A 219 -14.25 -6.57 -15.98
CA GLY A 219 -15.08 -7.78 -15.80
C GLY A 219 -16.49 -7.40 -15.36
N ALA A 220 -17.51 -8.18 -15.80
CA ALA A 220 -18.92 -7.90 -15.51
C ALA A 220 -19.24 -7.87 -14.01
N GLU A 221 -18.54 -8.69 -13.23
CA GLU A 221 -18.76 -8.86 -11.78
C GLU A 221 -17.67 -8.15 -10.94
N ALA A 222 -16.78 -7.38 -11.58
CA ALA A 222 -15.71 -6.67 -10.92
C ALA A 222 -15.93 -5.16 -10.97
N GLY A 223 -15.82 -4.50 -9.81
CA GLY A 223 -15.78 -3.05 -9.73
C GLY A 223 -14.46 -2.47 -10.27
N ARG A 224 -14.45 -1.17 -10.47
CA ARG A 224 -13.25 -0.40 -10.88
C ARG A 224 -12.55 0.26 -9.72
N GLY A 225 -12.54 -0.40 -8.56
CA GLY A 225 -12.03 0.14 -7.30
C GLY A 225 -13.12 0.67 -6.39
N VAL A 226 -12.72 1.39 -5.33
CA VAL A 226 -13.65 1.98 -4.36
C VAL A 226 -14.58 2.95 -5.07
N PRO A 227 -15.91 2.85 -4.86
CA PRO A 227 -16.89 3.73 -5.49
C PRO A 227 -16.65 5.21 -5.15
N PRO A 228 -16.91 6.14 -6.08
CA PRO A 228 -16.63 7.56 -5.87
C PRO A 228 -17.47 8.19 -4.73
N GLU A 229 -18.56 7.56 -4.33
CA GLU A 229 -19.41 7.98 -3.21
C GLU A 229 -18.71 7.78 -1.85
N ILE A 230 -17.66 6.94 -1.80
CA ILE A 230 -16.85 6.70 -0.61
C ILE A 230 -15.52 7.43 -0.77
N PRO A 231 -15.34 8.60 -0.16
CA PRO A 231 -14.11 9.39 -0.30
C PRO A 231 -12.92 8.66 0.35
N VAL A 232 -11.85 8.48 -0.40
CA VAL A 232 -10.63 7.77 0.07
C VAL A 232 -9.58 8.78 0.52
N ASP A 233 -9.08 8.61 1.75
CA ASP A 233 -8.04 9.43 2.37
C ASP A 233 -6.63 8.93 2.07
N LEU A 234 -6.49 7.62 1.82
CA LEU A 234 -5.20 6.99 1.56
C LEU A 234 -5.32 5.86 0.56
N TYR A 235 -4.51 5.90 -0.47
CA TYR A 235 -4.32 4.84 -1.46
C TYR A 235 -2.98 4.16 -1.24
N VAL A 236 -2.97 2.84 -1.10
CA VAL A 236 -1.76 2.03 -0.92
C VAL A 236 -1.64 1.03 -2.06
N PRO A 237 -0.85 1.34 -3.11
CA PRO A 237 -0.71 0.46 -4.27
C PRO A 237 0.11 -0.78 -3.96
N GLY A 238 -0.17 -1.87 -4.68
CA GLY A 238 0.48 -3.17 -4.59
C GLY A 238 -0.44 -4.31 -5.04
N CYS A 239 0.13 -5.45 -5.42
CA CYS A 239 -0.66 -6.64 -5.77
C CYS A 239 0.06 -7.93 -5.30
N PRO A 240 0.01 -8.20 -3.97
CA PRO A 240 -0.40 -7.34 -2.86
C PRO A 240 0.68 -6.31 -2.46
N PRO A 241 0.32 -5.23 -1.75
CA PRO A 241 1.32 -4.32 -1.17
C PRO A 241 2.04 -5.00 0.00
N HIS A 242 3.36 -4.89 0.05
CA HIS A 242 4.15 -5.39 1.16
C HIS A 242 3.73 -4.70 2.49
N PRO A 243 3.78 -5.39 3.66
CA PRO A 243 3.37 -4.80 4.94
C PRO A 243 4.04 -3.46 5.25
N ILE A 244 5.32 -3.29 4.91
CA ILE A 244 6.00 -2.00 5.09
C ILE A 244 5.38 -0.89 4.21
N THR A 245 4.92 -1.19 3.01
CA THR A 245 4.24 -0.20 2.16
C THR A 245 2.94 0.28 2.79
N ILE A 246 2.18 -0.64 3.38
CA ILE A 246 0.94 -0.32 4.10
C ILE A 246 1.28 0.48 5.36
N LEU A 247 2.24 0.03 6.14
CA LEU A 247 2.69 0.70 7.36
C LEU A 247 3.21 2.11 7.08
N ASP A 248 4.04 2.29 6.03
CA ASP A 248 4.56 3.60 5.62
C ASP A 248 3.43 4.57 5.29
N GLY A 249 2.44 4.13 4.50
CA GLY A 249 1.27 4.94 4.19
C GLY A 249 0.48 5.37 5.42
N LEU A 250 0.22 4.44 6.35
CA LEU A 250 -0.48 4.73 7.60
C LEU A 250 0.31 5.69 8.51
N LEU A 251 1.62 5.49 8.62
CA LEU A 251 2.48 6.39 9.41
C LEU A 251 2.59 7.77 8.77
N GLY A 252 2.63 7.86 7.43
CA GLY A 252 2.58 9.11 6.69
C GLY A 252 1.29 9.88 6.98
N LEU A 253 0.14 9.21 6.92
CA LEU A 253 -1.16 9.79 7.24
C LEU A 253 -1.21 10.35 8.68
N LEU A 254 -0.60 9.64 9.63
CA LEU A 254 -0.53 10.06 11.04
C LEU A 254 0.58 11.10 11.33
N GLY A 255 1.38 11.50 10.32
CA GLY A 255 2.49 12.44 10.49
C GLY A 255 3.64 11.87 11.34
N ARG A 256 3.87 10.57 11.27
CA ARG A 256 4.89 9.86 12.06
C ARG A 256 6.10 9.42 11.24
N LEU A 257 6.15 9.78 9.97
CA LEU A 257 7.35 9.62 9.15
C LEU A 257 8.24 10.84 9.38
N GLU A 258 9.43 10.64 9.94
CA GLU A 258 10.42 11.69 10.04
C GLU A 258 10.74 12.22 8.64
N SER A 259 10.66 13.53 8.46
CA SER A 259 11.18 14.23 7.28
C SER A 259 12.71 14.15 7.34
N ARG A 260 13.31 13.09 6.83
CA ARG A 260 14.76 13.07 6.63
C ARG A 260 15.08 13.83 5.35
N PRO A 261 15.78 14.99 5.44
CA PRO A 261 16.37 15.58 4.25
C PRO A 261 17.47 14.64 3.75
N GLY A 262 17.31 14.14 2.53
CA GLY A 262 18.44 13.70 1.71
C GLY A 262 19.07 12.35 1.98
N THR A 263 18.31 11.27 2.15
CA THR A 263 18.89 9.94 1.95
C THR A 263 18.61 9.47 0.52
N ARG A 264 19.52 9.79 -0.40
CA ARG A 264 19.60 9.06 -1.67
C ARG A 264 19.91 7.62 -1.29
N MET A 265 18.93 6.73 -1.47
CA MET A 265 19.18 5.30 -1.40
C MET A 265 20.04 4.93 -2.62
N ARG A 266 21.23 4.40 -2.35
CA ARG A 266 22.09 3.77 -3.36
C ARG A 266 21.51 2.41 -3.77
#